data_221f33d5a3f250d4194f2710d493077e
#
_entry.id   221f33d5a3f250d4194f2710d493077e
#
_cell.length_a   1.000
_cell.length_b   1.000
_cell.length_c   1.000
_cell.angle_alpha   90.00
_cell.angle_beta   90.00
_cell.angle_gamma   90.00
#
_symmetry.space_group_name_H-M   'P 1'
#
loop_
_entity.id
_entity.type
_entity.pdbx_description
1 polymer ?
#
loop_
_entity_poly.entity_id
_entity_poly.type
_entity_poly.pdbx_seq_one_letter_code
_entity_poly.pdbx_strand_id
1 'polypeptide(L)'
;MNKVMIAIPCMDEIDTAFVQSLMGLDLVEGTRIKFLPGSLVYDSRNQLTEIARASECEYIFFLDSDMTFQGDILKNLLEDAEKENLDIVTGLAFTRRLPIRTAIFKKCEYSTDENGQIFPDAINYNDYPRESLFPVAACGMACCLIRMSCVDDVLKHYGLPFSPAQGWGEDLSFCIRARELGKRIYCDSRVKVGHIGKMVVTEEMFLRGQENAE
;
A
#
# COMPACT_ATOMS: atom_id res chain seq x y z
N MET A 1 17.67 -10.73 12.87
CA MET A 1 17.22 -9.37 13.19
C MET A 1 16.82 -8.72 11.89
N ASN A 2 15.51 -8.52 11.68
CA ASN A 2 14.99 -8.16 10.37
C ASN A 2 15.27 -6.68 10.04
N LYS A 3 16.11 -6.42 9.04
CA LYS A 3 16.38 -5.05 8.59
C LYS A 3 15.21 -4.56 7.73
N VAL A 4 14.54 -3.49 8.14
CA VAL A 4 13.41 -2.90 7.45
C VAL A 4 13.78 -1.54 6.87
N MET A 5 13.43 -1.28 5.61
CA MET A 5 13.42 0.07 5.03
C MET A 5 12.00 0.61 5.04
N ILE A 6 11.72 1.66 5.81
CA ILE A 6 10.51 2.46 5.65
C ILE A 6 10.74 3.40 4.46
N ALA A 7 10.03 3.14 3.39
CA ALA A 7 10.18 3.78 2.09
C ALA A 7 9.01 4.75 1.86
N ILE A 8 9.31 6.05 1.84
CA ILE A 8 8.31 7.11 1.77
C ILE A 8 8.47 7.87 0.46
N PRO A 9 7.70 7.48 -0.60
CA PRO A 9 7.59 8.33 -1.77
C PRO A 9 6.82 9.59 -1.38
N CYS A 10 7.31 10.77 -1.75
CA CYS A 10 6.69 12.04 -1.39
C CYS A 10 6.82 13.05 -2.53
N MET A 11 6.03 14.10 -2.46
CA MET A 11 6.22 15.32 -3.24
C MET A 11 7.11 16.28 -2.47
N ASP A 12 7.16 17.53 -2.89
CA ASP A 12 7.96 18.59 -2.23
C ASP A 12 7.41 18.97 -0.85
N GLU A 13 6.14 18.66 -0.57
CA GLU A 13 5.46 18.92 0.69
C GLU A 13 5.02 17.62 1.35
N ILE A 14 5.08 17.58 2.68
CA ILE A 14 4.61 16.46 3.51
C ILE A 14 3.59 16.99 4.51
N ASP A 15 2.49 16.27 4.69
CA ASP A 15 1.46 16.66 5.64
C ASP A 15 1.97 16.56 7.09
N THR A 16 1.67 17.56 7.90
CA THR A 16 2.09 17.58 9.32
C THR A 16 1.48 16.44 10.12
N ALA A 17 0.27 15.99 9.79
CA ALA A 17 -0.37 14.85 10.46
C ALA A 17 0.36 13.54 10.16
N PHE A 18 0.89 13.39 8.94
CA PHE A 18 1.79 12.27 8.62
C PHE A 18 3.06 12.32 9.46
N VAL A 19 3.72 13.49 9.54
CA VAL A 19 4.94 13.65 10.34
C VAL A 19 4.69 13.32 11.80
N GLN A 20 3.57 13.76 12.38
CA GLN A 20 3.19 13.42 13.76
C GLN A 20 3.01 11.90 13.95
N SER A 21 2.34 11.21 13.00
CA SER A 21 2.21 9.76 13.04
C SER A 21 3.57 9.05 12.93
N LEU A 22 4.45 9.54 12.04
CA LEU A 22 5.79 8.97 11.85
C LEU A 22 6.68 9.14 13.09
N MET A 23 6.59 10.29 13.77
CA MET A 23 7.33 10.53 15.02
C MET A 23 6.88 9.62 16.17
N GLY A 24 5.64 9.15 16.13
CA GLY A 24 5.06 8.20 17.09
C GLY A 24 5.24 6.73 16.70
N LEU A 25 5.92 6.42 15.60
CA LEU A 25 6.06 5.05 15.10
C LEU A 25 7.06 4.25 15.95
N ASP A 26 6.64 3.08 16.42
CA ASP A 26 7.46 2.10 17.11
C ASP A 26 8.42 1.42 16.12
N LEU A 27 9.67 1.87 16.11
CA LEU A 27 10.68 1.33 15.22
C LEU A 27 11.24 0.01 15.77
N VAL A 28 11.33 -0.98 14.89
CA VAL A 28 12.09 -2.21 15.19
C VAL A 28 13.58 -1.98 14.96
N GLU A 29 14.42 -2.73 15.68
CA GLU A 29 15.88 -2.59 15.55
C GLU A 29 16.33 -2.85 14.10
N GLY A 30 17.25 -2.04 13.60
CA GLY A 30 17.73 -2.11 12.22
C GLY A 30 16.84 -1.38 11.19
N THR A 31 15.75 -0.73 11.62
CA THR A 31 14.91 0.08 10.74
C THR A 31 15.65 1.29 10.20
N ARG A 32 15.50 1.54 8.90
CA ARG A 32 15.95 2.75 8.21
C ARG A 32 14.74 3.46 7.61
N ILE A 33 14.75 4.80 7.62
CA ILE A 33 13.70 5.63 7.02
C ILE A 33 14.31 6.36 5.82
N LYS A 34 13.63 6.29 4.68
CA LYS A 34 14.06 6.97 3.46
C LYS A 34 12.89 7.70 2.82
N PHE A 35 12.98 9.01 2.76
CA PHE A 35 12.14 9.86 1.92
C PHE A 35 12.74 9.97 0.52
N LEU A 36 11.90 9.90 -0.49
CA LEU A 36 12.31 10.13 -1.87
C LEU A 36 11.33 11.08 -2.56
N PRO A 37 11.69 12.36 -2.72
CA PRO A 37 10.89 13.30 -3.50
C PRO A 37 10.88 12.90 -4.98
N GLY A 38 9.71 12.95 -5.62
CA GLY A 38 9.57 12.65 -7.04
C GLY A 38 8.14 12.81 -7.53
N SER A 39 7.97 13.15 -8.79
CA SER A 39 6.65 13.40 -9.40
C SER A 39 5.96 12.11 -9.89
N LEU A 40 6.74 11.07 -10.16
CA LEU A 40 6.25 9.79 -10.68
C LEU A 40 6.39 8.71 -9.59
N VAL A 41 5.27 8.35 -8.96
CA VAL A 41 5.25 7.42 -7.82
C VAL A 41 5.89 6.07 -8.14
N TYR A 42 5.67 5.53 -9.32
CA TYR A 42 6.27 4.25 -9.74
C TYR A 42 7.81 4.31 -9.84
N ASP A 43 8.35 5.44 -10.29
CA ASP A 43 9.78 5.65 -10.35
C ASP A 43 10.39 5.79 -8.95
N SER A 44 9.75 6.58 -8.08
CA SER A 44 10.14 6.70 -6.67
C SER A 44 10.11 5.33 -5.96
N ARG A 45 9.09 4.49 -6.20
CA ARG A 45 9.04 3.14 -5.60
C ARG A 45 10.15 2.23 -6.11
N ASN A 46 10.46 2.26 -7.41
CA ASN A 46 11.59 1.50 -7.97
C ASN A 46 12.93 1.96 -7.39
N GLN A 47 13.18 3.28 -7.29
CA GLN A 47 14.41 3.81 -6.70
C GLN A 47 14.53 3.46 -5.20
N LEU A 48 13.43 3.59 -4.43
CA LEU A 48 13.41 3.19 -3.01
C LEU A 48 13.69 1.70 -2.84
N THR A 49 13.21 0.86 -3.75
CA THR A 49 13.51 -0.57 -3.80
C THR A 49 15.00 -0.84 -3.99
N GLU A 50 15.66 -0.15 -4.93
CA GLU A 50 17.11 -0.28 -5.14
C GLU A 50 17.92 0.19 -3.91
N ILE A 51 17.47 1.24 -3.24
CA ILE A 51 18.10 1.71 -2.00
C ILE A 51 17.96 0.66 -0.88
N ALA A 52 16.77 0.02 -0.74
CA ALA A 52 16.53 -1.03 0.23
C ALA A 52 17.41 -2.26 -0.05
N ARG A 53 17.53 -2.65 -1.32
CA ARG A 53 18.42 -3.73 -1.78
C ARG A 53 19.89 -3.46 -1.46
N ALA A 54 20.39 -2.29 -1.85
CA ALA A 54 21.77 -1.88 -1.58
C ALA A 54 22.08 -1.75 -0.08
N SER A 55 21.03 -1.58 0.74
CA SER A 55 21.13 -1.54 2.20
C SER A 55 20.96 -2.91 2.86
N GLU A 56 20.84 -3.98 2.08
CA GLU A 56 20.63 -5.36 2.53
C GLU A 56 19.44 -5.49 3.49
N CYS A 57 18.32 -4.77 3.19
CA CYS A 57 17.10 -4.89 3.94
C CYS A 57 16.39 -6.21 3.63
N GLU A 58 15.77 -6.81 4.63
CA GLU A 58 14.95 -8.02 4.47
C GLU A 58 13.51 -7.67 4.06
N TYR A 59 13.06 -6.48 4.46
CA TYR A 59 11.75 -5.94 4.14
C TYR A 59 11.84 -4.50 3.66
N ILE A 60 10.92 -4.15 2.76
CA ILE A 60 10.58 -2.77 2.44
C ILE A 60 9.15 -2.49 2.91
N PHE A 61 8.97 -1.42 3.67
CA PHE A 61 7.67 -0.96 4.15
C PHE A 61 7.34 0.35 3.44
N PHE A 62 6.50 0.28 2.41
CA PHE A 62 5.98 1.47 1.77
C PHE A 62 4.94 2.15 2.66
N LEU A 63 5.12 3.45 2.83
CA LEU A 63 4.25 4.31 3.61
C LEU A 63 4.08 5.64 2.87
N ASP A 64 2.89 5.88 2.31
CA ASP A 64 2.65 7.11 1.56
C ASP A 64 2.58 8.32 2.50
N SER A 65 3.10 9.46 2.04
CA SER A 65 3.32 10.68 2.85
C SER A 65 2.04 11.46 3.21
N ASP A 66 0.88 10.93 2.86
CA ASP A 66 -0.45 11.46 3.18
C ASP A 66 -1.29 10.47 4.03
N MET A 67 -0.61 9.59 4.79
CA MET A 67 -1.26 8.64 5.70
C MET A 67 -1.15 9.09 7.16
N THR A 68 -2.15 8.72 7.97
CA THR A 68 -2.11 8.79 9.44
C THR A 68 -2.24 7.40 10.02
N PHE A 69 -1.55 7.10 11.13
CA PHE A 69 -1.49 5.75 11.67
C PHE A 69 -1.09 5.73 13.15
N GLN A 70 -1.31 4.59 13.81
CA GLN A 70 -0.85 4.31 15.17
C GLN A 70 0.62 3.86 15.16
N GLY A 71 1.28 3.96 16.32
CA GLY A 71 2.71 3.67 16.44
C GLY A 71 3.08 2.22 16.16
N ASP A 72 2.19 1.28 16.37
CA ASP A 72 2.44 -0.17 16.32
C ASP A 72 2.28 -0.81 14.94
N ILE A 73 1.93 -0.04 13.88
CA ILE A 73 1.60 -0.61 12.56
C ILE A 73 2.73 -1.44 11.94
N LEU A 74 3.97 -0.97 12.01
CA LEU A 74 5.11 -1.71 11.47
C LEU A 74 5.34 -3.02 12.20
N LYS A 75 5.27 -2.98 13.53
CA LYS A 75 5.46 -4.16 14.37
C LYS A 75 4.40 -5.22 14.07
N ASN A 76 3.13 -4.82 14.01
CA ASN A 76 2.01 -5.73 13.75
C ASN A 76 2.12 -6.39 12.37
N LEU A 77 2.41 -5.62 11.31
CA LEU A 77 2.59 -6.16 9.96
C LEU A 77 3.81 -7.09 9.87
N LEU A 78 4.90 -6.78 10.58
CA LEU A 78 6.09 -7.62 10.59
C LEU A 78 5.84 -8.94 11.34
N GLU A 79 5.14 -8.90 12.48
CA GLU A 79 4.76 -10.11 13.21
C GLU A 79 3.89 -11.03 12.36
N ASP A 80 2.90 -10.49 11.62
CA ASP A 80 2.06 -11.26 10.70
C ASP A 80 2.88 -11.86 9.55
N ALA A 81 3.79 -11.07 8.94
CA ALA A 81 4.64 -11.53 7.85
C ALA A 81 5.56 -12.69 8.27
N GLU A 82 6.13 -12.61 9.48
CA GLU A 82 7.02 -13.64 10.02
C GLU A 82 6.24 -14.88 10.43
N LYS A 83 5.21 -14.72 11.26
CA LYS A 83 4.43 -15.82 11.82
C LYS A 83 3.77 -16.69 10.75
N GLU A 84 3.16 -16.06 9.74
CA GLU A 84 2.45 -16.74 8.67
C GLU A 84 3.32 -16.96 7.43
N ASN A 85 4.60 -16.55 7.48
CA ASN A 85 5.58 -16.58 6.37
C ASN A 85 5.00 -15.95 5.08
N LEU A 86 4.52 -14.69 5.18
CA LEU A 86 3.89 -13.98 4.07
C LEU A 86 4.91 -13.16 3.28
N ASP A 87 4.62 -12.97 1.99
CA ASP A 87 5.46 -12.18 1.11
C ASP A 87 5.07 -10.69 1.14
N ILE A 88 3.76 -10.41 1.24
CA ILE A 88 3.18 -9.07 1.22
C ILE A 88 2.08 -8.98 2.26
N VAL A 89 2.19 -8.00 3.17
CA VAL A 89 1.15 -7.70 4.17
C VAL A 89 0.84 -6.22 4.17
N THR A 90 -0.43 -5.87 4.01
CA THR A 90 -0.89 -4.47 4.02
C THR A 90 -1.78 -4.17 5.21
N GLY A 91 -1.70 -2.96 5.72
CA GLY A 91 -2.75 -2.40 6.58
C GLY A 91 -4.00 -2.03 5.76
N LEU A 92 -5.11 -1.83 6.47
CA LEU A 92 -6.37 -1.45 5.85
C LEU A 92 -6.41 0.06 5.57
N ALA A 93 -6.31 0.41 4.30
CA ALA A 93 -6.40 1.78 3.79
C ALA A 93 -7.68 1.99 2.95
N PHE A 94 -8.05 3.26 2.77
CA PHE A 94 -9.21 3.67 1.99
C PHE A 94 -8.83 4.73 0.95
N THR A 95 -9.61 4.80 -0.13
CA THR A 95 -9.47 5.87 -1.12
C THR A 95 -9.93 7.20 -0.52
N ARG A 96 -9.31 8.31 -0.92
CA ARG A 96 -9.73 9.67 -0.51
C ARG A 96 -10.71 10.35 -1.45
N ARG A 97 -11.20 9.61 -2.46
CA ARG A 97 -12.18 10.10 -3.44
C ARG A 97 -13.53 9.45 -3.22
N LEU A 98 -14.59 10.19 -3.41
CA LEU A 98 -15.96 9.67 -3.35
C LEU A 98 -16.31 8.87 -4.63
N PRO A 99 -17.02 7.75 -4.50
CA PRO A 99 -17.36 7.08 -3.25
C PRO A 99 -16.11 6.47 -2.58
N ILE A 100 -16.02 6.59 -1.24
CA ILE A 100 -14.91 5.99 -0.49
C ILE A 100 -14.97 4.46 -0.63
N ARG A 101 -13.83 3.85 -0.95
CA ARG A 101 -13.68 2.41 -1.12
C ARG A 101 -12.43 1.94 -0.40
N THR A 102 -12.35 0.65 -0.11
CA THR A 102 -11.10 0.05 0.38
C THR A 102 -10.02 0.10 -0.70
N ALA A 103 -8.76 0.19 -0.28
CA ALA A 103 -7.58 0.05 -1.15
C ALA A 103 -7.09 -1.40 -1.23
N ILE A 104 -7.96 -2.38 -0.96
CA ILE A 104 -7.72 -3.82 -1.10
C ILE A 104 -8.73 -4.43 -2.05
N PHE A 105 -8.34 -5.50 -2.73
CA PHE A 105 -9.13 -6.09 -3.81
C PHE A 105 -9.33 -7.59 -3.59
N LYS A 106 -10.58 -8.07 -3.75
CA LYS A 106 -10.89 -9.50 -3.76
C LYS A 106 -10.71 -10.15 -5.13
N LYS A 107 -10.69 -9.33 -6.18
CA LYS A 107 -10.36 -9.70 -7.55
C LYS A 107 -9.46 -8.63 -8.15
N CYS A 108 -8.40 -9.03 -8.85
CA CYS A 108 -7.52 -8.15 -9.62
C CYS A 108 -6.80 -8.98 -10.67
N GLU A 109 -7.24 -8.88 -11.91
CA GLU A 109 -6.73 -9.68 -13.04
C GLU A 109 -6.98 -8.96 -14.37
N TYR A 110 -6.50 -9.54 -15.45
CA TYR A 110 -6.86 -9.15 -16.80
C TYR A 110 -8.03 -10.02 -17.28
N SER A 111 -9.06 -9.38 -17.81
CA SER A 111 -10.19 -10.05 -18.48
C SER A 111 -10.17 -9.73 -19.97
N THR A 112 -10.80 -10.58 -20.76
CA THR A 112 -10.90 -10.41 -22.21
C THR A 112 -12.37 -10.26 -22.57
N ASP A 113 -12.73 -9.23 -23.35
CA ASP A 113 -14.09 -9.06 -23.85
C ASP A 113 -14.41 -9.98 -25.03
N GLU A 114 -15.64 -9.92 -25.53
CA GLU A 114 -16.14 -10.72 -26.68
C GLU A 114 -15.40 -10.41 -27.99
N ASN A 115 -14.69 -9.27 -28.08
CA ASN A 115 -13.90 -8.86 -29.23
C ASN A 115 -12.42 -9.26 -29.09
N GLY A 116 -12.03 -9.92 -27.99
CA GLY A 116 -10.65 -10.30 -27.70
C GLY A 116 -9.81 -9.16 -27.11
N GLN A 117 -10.41 -8.02 -26.73
CA GLN A 117 -9.70 -6.92 -26.11
C GLN A 117 -9.45 -7.20 -24.62
N ILE A 118 -8.19 -7.09 -24.21
CA ILE A 118 -7.78 -7.26 -22.81
C ILE A 118 -8.03 -5.95 -22.06
N PHE A 119 -8.66 -6.06 -20.89
CA PHE A 119 -8.92 -4.92 -20.00
C PHE A 119 -8.68 -5.28 -18.53
N PRO A 120 -8.37 -4.26 -17.69
CA PRO A 120 -8.27 -4.44 -16.25
C PRO A 120 -9.61 -4.79 -15.61
N ASP A 121 -9.64 -5.81 -14.76
CA ASP A 121 -10.84 -6.25 -14.03
C ASP A 121 -10.52 -6.37 -12.53
N ALA A 122 -11.08 -5.46 -11.73
CA ALA A 122 -10.86 -5.43 -10.29
C ALA A 122 -12.15 -5.18 -9.51
N ILE A 123 -12.24 -5.87 -8.37
CA ILE A 123 -13.33 -5.70 -7.42
C ILE A 123 -12.75 -5.35 -6.05
N ASN A 124 -13.05 -4.14 -5.55
CA ASN A 124 -12.66 -3.75 -4.20
C ASN A 124 -13.28 -4.70 -3.17
N TYR A 125 -12.53 -5.02 -2.12
CA TYR A 125 -12.98 -5.89 -1.05
C TYR A 125 -13.68 -5.09 0.06
N ASN A 126 -14.86 -4.53 -0.23
CA ASN A 126 -15.59 -3.66 0.72
C ASN A 126 -16.27 -4.43 1.86
N ASP A 127 -16.60 -5.69 1.64
CA ASP A 127 -17.18 -6.64 2.59
C ASP A 127 -16.11 -7.50 3.31
N TYR A 128 -14.92 -6.93 3.52
CA TYR A 128 -13.75 -7.60 4.09
C TYR A 128 -13.97 -8.10 5.52
N PRO A 129 -13.29 -9.19 5.94
CA PRO A 129 -13.27 -9.66 7.33
C PRO A 129 -12.70 -8.59 8.27
N ARG A 130 -13.41 -8.30 9.36
CA ARG A 130 -12.99 -7.30 10.35
C ARG A 130 -12.10 -7.93 11.42
N GLU A 131 -11.18 -7.13 11.99
CA GLU A 131 -10.28 -7.50 13.08
C GLU A 131 -9.54 -8.82 12.83
N SER A 132 -9.04 -9.00 11.60
CA SER A 132 -8.40 -10.26 11.19
C SER A 132 -7.36 -10.07 10.07
N LEU A 133 -6.47 -11.05 9.95
CA LEU A 133 -5.55 -11.23 8.85
C LEU A 133 -6.19 -12.15 7.80
N PHE A 134 -6.28 -11.73 6.53
CA PHE A 134 -6.94 -12.49 5.47
C PHE A 134 -6.30 -12.26 4.10
N PRO A 135 -6.41 -13.21 3.16
CA PRO A 135 -5.84 -13.09 1.82
C PRO A 135 -6.62 -12.06 0.98
N VAL A 136 -5.88 -11.35 0.14
CA VAL A 136 -6.43 -10.42 -0.86
C VAL A 136 -5.79 -10.67 -2.23
N ALA A 137 -6.49 -10.29 -3.29
CA ALA A 137 -5.96 -10.43 -4.65
C ALA A 137 -4.93 -9.32 -4.99
N ALA A 138 -5.11 -8.13 -4.43
CA ALA A 138 -4.19 -7.01 -4.58
C ALA A 138 -4.44 -5.96 -3.50
N CYS A 139 -3.49 -5.04 -3.32
CA CYS A 139 -3.61 -3.91 -2.42
C CYS A 139 -2.87 -2.69 -2.99
N GLY A 140 -3.26 -1.49 -2.52
CA GLY A 140 -2.46 -0.29 -2.69
C GLY A 140 -1.21 -0.32 -1.81
N MET A 141 -0.22 0.52 -2.13
CA MET A 141 1.06 0.56 -1.42
C MET A 141 1.13 1.63 -0.31
N ALA A 142 -0.01 2.19 0.08
CA ALA A 142 -0.04 3.29 1.05
C ALA A 142 0.42 2.91 2.46
N CYS A 143 0.29 1.63 2.84
CA CYS A 143 0.79 1.04 4.09
C CYS A 143 1.05 -0.45 3.85
N CYS A 144 2.16 -0.80 3.19
CA CYS A 144 2.39 -2.14 2.67
C CYS A 144 3.81 -2.61 2.98
N LEU A 145 3.92 -3.70 3.74
CA LEU A 145 5.16 -4.40 4.04
C LEU A 145 5.40 -5.50 3.02
N ILE A 146 6.56 -5.53 2.40
CA ILE A 146 6.93 -6.48 1.35
C ILE A 146 8.28 -7.11 1.69
N ARG A 147 8.37 -8.43 1.65
CA ARG A 147 9.64 -9.16 1.78
C ARG A 147 10.51 -8.89 0.55
N MET A 148 11.77 -8.52 0.75
CA MET A 148 12.67 -8.17 -0.37
C MET A 148 12.89 -9.31 -1.34
N SER A 149 12.88 -10.57 -0.91
CA SER A 149 12.93 -11.72 -1.82
C SER A 149 11.74 -11.77 -2.80
N CYS A 150 10.56 -11.31 -2.39
CA CYS A 150 9.42 -11.17 -3.30
C CYS A 150 9.70 -10.09 -4.38
N VAL A 151 10.25 -8.96 -3.97
CA VAL A 151 10.64 -7.87 -4.88
C VAL A 151 11.72 -8.35 -5.86
N ASP A 152 12.73 -9.08 -5.38
CA ASP A 152 13.81 -9.63 -6.20
C ASP A 152 13.30 -10.63 -7.23
N ASP A 153 12.33 -11.48 -6.86
CA ASP A 153 11.70 -12.41 -7.80
C ASP A 153 10.92 -11.67 -8.90
N VAL A 154 10.16 -10.63 -8.55
CA VAL A 154 9.45 -9.79 -9.53
C VAL A 154 10.44 -9.06 -10.43
N LEU A 155 11.48 -8.46 -9.87
CA LEU A 155 12.55 -7.80 -10.64
C LEU A 155 13.20 -8.74 -11.65
N LYS A 156 13.52 -9.96 -11.23
CA LYS A 156 14.16 -10.96 -12.08
C LYS A 156 13.30 -11.40 -13.26
N HIS A 157 11.98 -11.50 -13.08
CA HIS A 157 11.08 -12.06 -14.10
C HIS A 157 10.46 -10.99 -15.01
N TYR A 158 10.22 -9.78 -14.47
CA TYR A 158 9.46 -8.73 -15.16
C TYR A 158 10.24 -7.42 -15.36
N GLY A 159 11.47 -7.32 -14.86
CA GLY A 159 12.22 -6.07 -14.85
C GLY A 159 11.75 -5.17 -13.69
N LEU A 160 11.59 -3.86 -13.93
CA LEU A 160 11.24 -2.90 -12.87
C LEU A 160 9.95 -3.32 -12.13
N PRO A 161 10.03 -3.60 -10.81
CA PRO A 161 8.92 -4.19 -10.05
C PRO A 161 7.63 -3.36 -10.09
N PHE A 162 7.77 -2.04 -9.97
CA PHE A 162 6.67 -1.10 -9.92
C PHE A 162 6.39 -0.40 -11.25
N SER A 163 6.58 -1.07 -12.39
CA SER A 163 6.18 -0.52 -13.69
C SER A 163 4.68 -0.71 -13.93
N PRO A 164 3.92 0.36 -14.21
CA PRO A 164 2.53 0.24 -14.64
C PRO A 164 2.40 -0.63 -15.89
N ALA A 165 1.37 -1.45 -15.97
CA ALA A 165 1.15 -2.36 -17.09
C ALA A 165 -0.33 -2.43 -17.47
N GLN A 166 -0.61 -2.35 -18.78
CA GLN A 166 -1.92 -2.64 -19.39
C GLN A 166 -3.12 -1.98 -18.69
N GLY A 167 -2.98 -0.70 -18.30
CA GLY A 167 -4.06 0.07 -17.68
C GLY A 167 -4.13 0.00 -16.16
N TRP A 168 -3.27 -0.81 -15.51
CA TRP A 168 -3.09 -0.80 -14.05
C TRP A 168 -2.05 0.22 -13.59
N GLY A 169 -2.24 0.78 -12.40
CA GLY A 169 -1.20 1.50 -11.66
C GLY A 169 -0.06 0.58 -11.25
N GLU A 170 1.00 1.16 -10.72
CA GLU A 170 2.22 0.44 -10.31
C GLU A 170 1.97 -0.59 -9.21
N ASP A 171 1.09 -0.25 -8.26
CA ASP A 171 0.70 -1.05 -7.11
C ASP A 171 0.00 -2.35 -7.51
N LEU A 172 -1.06 -2.25 -8.33
CA LEU A 172 -1.80 -3.42 -8.79
C LEU A 172 -0.98 -4.24 -9.80
N SER A 173 -0.17 -3.58 -10.65
CA SER A 173 0.76 -4.27 -11.55
C SER A 173 1.78 -5.12 -10.79
N PHE A 174 2.33 -4.58 -9.68
CA PHE A 174 3.22 -5.34 -8.80
C PHE A 174 2.50 -6.53 -8.16
N CYS A 175 1.29 -6.32 -7.62
CA CYS A 175 0.51 -7.38 -6.99
C CYS A 175 0.18 -8.53 -7.97
N ILE A 176 -0.20 -8.23 -9.22
CA ILE A 176 -0.46 -9.24 -10.25
C ILE A 176 0.80 -10.06 -10.52
N ARG A 177 1.94 -9.40 -10.79
CA ARG A 177 3.23 -10.06 -11.04
C ARG A 177 3.68 -10.93 -9.87
N ALA A 178 3.52 -10.43 -8.64
CA ALA A 178 3.86 -11.20 -7.45
C ALA A 178 2.99 -12.47 -7.34
N ARG A 179 1.68 -12.37 -7.57
CA ARG A 179 0.78 -13.53 -7.54
C ARG A 179 1.08 -14.54 -8.65
N GLU A 180 1.44 -14.10 -9.85
CA GLU A 180 1.86 -14.99 -10.94
C GLU A 180 3.11 -15.82 -10.57
N LEU A 181 3.94 -15.30 -9.66
CA LEU A 181 5.08 -16.00 -9.06
C LEU A 181 4.72 -16.77 -7.77
N GLY A 182 3.43 -16.94 -7.49
CA GLY A 182 2.95 -17.70 -6.32
C GLY A 182 3.09 -16.97 -4.98
N LYS A 183 3.35 -15.64 -4.98
CA LYS A 183 3.47 -14.86 -3.76
C LYS A 183 2.11 -14.62 -3.10
N ARG A 184 2.11 -14.61 -1.76
CA ARG A 184 0.91 -14.46 -0.95
C ARG A 184 0.75 -13.01 -0.49
N ILE A 185 -0.45 -12.45 -0.74
CA ILE A 185 -0.81 -11.07 -0.37
C ILE A 185 -1.92 -11.13 0.68
N TYR A 186 -1.70 -10.51 1.82
CA TYR A 186 -2.65 -10.47 2.92
C TYR A 186 -2.91 -9.04 3.39
N CYS A 187 -4.11 -8.81 3.91
CA CYS A 187 -4.46 -7.57 4.61
C CYS A 187 -4.73 -7.89 6.08
N ASP A 188 -4.13 -7.10 6.97
CA ASP A 188 -4.52 -7.09 8.38
C ASP A 188 -5.47 -5.94 8.66
N SER A 189 -6.76 -6.23 8.85
CA SER A 189 -7.78 -5.22 9.15
C SER A 189 -7.76 -4.71 10.61
N ARG A 190 -6.87 -5.22 11.45
CA ARG A 190 -6.56 -4.65 12.76
C ARG A 190 -5.66 -3.42 12.62
N VAL A 191 -4.78 -3.42 11.60
CA VAL A 191 -3.90 -2.31 11.24
C VAL A 191 -4.66 -1.31 10.38
N LYS A 192 -5.21 -0.27 11.00
CA LYS A 192 -6.05 0.74 10.35
C LYS A 192 -5.25 2.02 10.13
N VAL A 193 -5.28 2.52 8.89
CA VAL A 193 -4.62 3.78 8.53
C VAL A 193 -5.62 4.77 7.94
N GLY A 194 -5.46 6.04 8.29
CA GLY A 194 -6.23 7.14 7.72
C GLY A 194 -5.54 7.67 6.47
N HIS A 195 -6.31 8.14 5.49
CA HIS A 195 -5.80 8.75 4.26
C HIS A 195 -6.17 10.23 4.24
N ILE A 196 -5.21 11.11 4.29
CA ILE A 196 -5.41 12.55 4.32
C ILE A 196 -5.93 13.02 2.96
N GLY A 197 -7.09 13.65 2.97
CA GLY A 197 -7.72 14.21 1.77
C GLY A 197 -8.01 15.68 1.95
N LYS A 198 -7.73 16.51 0.93
CA LYS A 198 -8.20 17.90 0.88
C LYS A 198 -9.65 17.90 0.45
N MET A 199 -10.49 18.68 1.12
CA MET A 199 -11.91 18.81 0.83
C MET A 199 -12.28 20.29 0.70
N VAL A 200 -13.06 20.62 -0.32
CA VAL A 200 -13.67 21.94 -0.43
C VAL A 200 -14.97 21.92 0.35
N VAL A 201 -15.06 22.67 1.43
CA VAL A 201 -16.29 22.81 2.22
C VAL A 201 -17.22 23.78 1.51
N THR A 202 -18.45 23.35 1.20
CA THR A 202 -19.46 24.12 0.50
C THR A 202 -20.71 24.32 1.34
N GLU A 203 -21.55 25.31 0.99
CA GLU A 203 -22.86 25.52 1.62
C GLU A 203 -23.74 24.26 1.55
N GLU A 204 -23.71 23.54 0.41
CA GLU A 204 -24.45 22.28 0.27
C GLU A 204 -24.04 21.24 1.32
N MET A 205 -22.74 21.12 1.60
CA MET A 205 -22.25 20.22 2.65
C MET A 205 -22.70 20.65 4.04
N PHE A 206 -22.73 21.95 4.30
CA PHE A 206 -23.23 22.50 5.55
C PHE A 206 -24.71 22.16 5.75
N LEU A 207 -25.55 22.40 4.72
CA LEU A 207 -27.00 22.11 4.79
C LEU A 207 -27.29 20.62 4.98
N ARG A 208 -26.62 19.73 4.25
CA ARG A 208 -26.72 18.28 4.44
C ARG A 208 -26.28 17.83 5.84
N GLY A 209 -25.29 18.49 6.43
CA GLY A 209 -24.84 18.23 7.81
C GLY A 209 -25.90 18.58 8.85
N GLN A 210 -26.73 19.58 8.62
CA GLN A 210 -27.86 19.95 9.51
C GLN A 210 -28.98 18.90 9.45
N GLU A 211 -29.32 18.39 8.26
CA GLU A 211 -30.36 17.37 8.08
C GLU A 211 -30.04 16.04 8.76
N ASN A 212 -28.76 15.71 8.95
CA ASN A 212 -28.31 14.49 9.64
C ASN A 212 -28.08 14.68 11.16
N ALA A 213 -28.24 15.88 11.69
CA ALA A 213 -28.06 16.21 13.11
C ALA A 213 -29.37 16.27 13.89
N GLU A 214 -30.53 16.18 13.23
CA GLU A 214 -31.87 16.00 13.80
C GLU A 214 -32.26 14.50 13.82
#